data_18dfce7b58f9372d4e80ad661044a8e4
#
_entry.id   18dfce7b58f9372d4e80ad661044a8e4
#
_cell.length_a   1.000
_cell.length_b   1.000
_cell.length_c   1.000
_cell.angle_alpha   90.00
_cell.angle_beta   90.00
_cell.angle_gamma   90.00
#
_symmetry.space_group_name_H-M   'P 1'
#
loop_
_entity.id
_entity.type
_entity.pdbx_description
1 polymer ?
#
loop_
_entity_poly.entity_id
_entity_poly.type
_entity_poly.pdbx_seq_one_letter_code
_entity_poly.pdbx_strand_id
1 'polypeptide(L)'
;MQIGTPLSTSATRIMLLGSGELGKEVIISLQRLGVEVIAVDRYKNAPGHQVAHRAYTIDMTNEEALESLINLEKPHYIVPEIEAINTELLAKIEKKNNLIIVPSIKAVQLTMNREGIRKLASETLDIPTSPFAFAKNLSELKSAIDSKIGFPCFVKPTM
;
A
#
# COMPACT_ATOMS: atom_id res chain seq x y z
N MET A 1 7.33 -3.60 -23.87
CA MET A 1 7.01 -4.59 -22.84
C MET A 1 6.03 -5.57 -23.46
N GLN A 2 6.30 -6.85 -23.41
CA GLN A 2 5.37 -7.88 -23.91
C GLN A 2 4.55 -8.38 -22.73
N ILE A 3 3.23 -8.21 -22.77
CA ILE A 3 2.30 -8.80 -21.80
C ILE A 3 1.96 -10.19 -22.32
N GLY A 4 2.26 -11.23 -21.55
CA GLY A 4 1.96 -12.60 -21.93
C GLY A 4 0.50 -12.96 -21.67
N THR A 5 0.17 -14.23 -21.87
CA THR A 5 -1.19 -14.75 -21.62
C THR A 5 -1.34 -15.14 -20.15
N PRO A 6 -2.37 -14.65 -19.44
CA PRO A 6 -2.65 -15.07 -18.07
C PRO A 6 -2.71 -16.60 -17.93
N LEU A 7 -2.27 -17.11 -16.78
CA LEU A 7 -2.21 -18.54 -16.45
C LEU A 7 -1.26 -19.36 -17.33
N SER A 8 -0.36 -18.71 -18.07
CA SER A 8 0.71 -19.35 -18.83
C SER A 8 2.10 -18.99 -18.30
N THR A 9 3.13 -19.65 -18.81
CA THR A 9 4.52 -19.35 -18.45
C THR A 9 4.99 -17.98 -18.91
N SER A 10 4.32 -17.38 -19.88
CA SER A 10 4.62 -16.03 -20.39
C SER A 10 3.86 -14.92 -19.66
N ALA A 11 2.98 -15.24 -18.72
CA ALA A 11 2.14 -14.28 -18.04
C ALA A 11 2.95 -13.17 -17.33
N THR A 12 2.54 -11.93 -17.51
CA THR A 12 2.95 -10.84 -16.61
C THR A 12 2.08 -10.93 -15.36
N ARG A 13 2.70 -11.16 -14.20
CA ARG A 13 2.01 -11.36 -12.92
C ARG A 13 2.14 -10.12 -12.02
N ILE A 14 1.00 -9.66 -11.51
CA ILE A 14 0.92 -8.58 -10.52
C ILE A 14 0.28 -9.14 -9.25
N MET A 15 0.92 -8.92 -8.11
CA MET A 15 0.38 -9.22 -6.78
C MET A 15 -0.13 -7.92 -6.15
N LEU A 16 -1.42 -7.89 -5.85
CA LEU A 16 -2.08 -6.78 -5.17
C LEU A 16 -2.17 -7.09 -3.68
N LEU A 17 -1.56 -6.25 -2.84
CA LEU A 17 -1.60 -6.35 -1.38
C LEU A 17 -2.66 -5.39 -0.82
N GLY A 18 -3.79 -5.94 -0.47
CA GLY A 18 -5.05 -5.26 -0.24
C GLY A 18 -5.98 -5.46 -1.43
N SER A 19 -7.10 -6.12 -1.23
CA SER A 19 -8.03 -6.47 -2.30
C SER A 19 -9.49 -6.21 -1.89
N GLY A 20 -9.72 -5.09 -1.20
CA GLY A 20 -11.03 -4.56 -0.90
C GLY A 20 -11.78 -4.07 -2.14
N GLU A 21 -12.73 -3.17 -1.97
CA GLU A 21 -13.56 -2.67 -3.08
C GLU A 21 -12.72 -1.92 -4.13
N LEU A 22 -11.81 -1.05 -3.70
CA LEU A 22 -10.92 -0.36 -4.63
C LEU A 22 -9.95 -1.35 -5.29
N GLY A 23 -9.39 -2.29 -4.53
CA GLY A 23 -8.54 -3.36 -5.04
C GLY A 23 -9.24 -4.19 -6.12
N LYS A 24 -10.53 -4.46 -5.97
CA LYS A 24 -11.33 -5.16 -6.98
C LYS A 24 -11.35 -4.41 -8.32
N GLU A 25 -11.56 -3.10 -8.29
CA GLU A 25 -11.56 -2.28 -9.51
C GLU A 25 -10.18 -2.24 -10.19
N VAL A 26 -9.11 -2.18 -9.39
CA VAL A 26 -7.73 -2.29 -9.91
C VAL A 26 -7.51 -3.64 -10.58
N ILE A 27 -7.96 -4.74 -9.97
CA ILE A 27 -7.83 -6.10 -10.54
C ILE A 27 -8.56 -6.18 -11.88
N ILE A 28 -9.81 -5.71 -11.95
CA ILE A 28 -10.59 -5.73 -13.19
C ILE A 28 -9.88 -4.92 -14.29
N SER A 29 -9.33 -3.77 -13.94
CA SER A 29 -8.60 -2.92 -14.88
C SER A 29 -7.33 -3.59 -15.40
N LEU A 30 -6.57 -4.25 -14.54
CA LEU A 30 -5.38 -5.03 -14.92
C LEU A 30 -5.72 -6.22 -15.82
N GLN A 31 -6.82 -6.92 -15.55
CA GLN A 31 -7.29 -8.03 -16.38
C GLN A 31 -7.69 -7.57 -17.78
N ARG A 32 -8.30 -6.39 -17.91
CA ARG A 32 -8.59 -5.80 -19.24
C ARG A 32 -7.34 -5.55 -20.07
N LEU A 33 -6.18 -5.36 -19.41
CA LEU A 33 -4.88 -5.23 -20.07
C LEU A 33 -4.20 -6.57 -20.34
N GLY A 34 -4.82 -7.70 -20.00
CA GLY A 34 -4.24 -9.02 -20.18
C GLY A 34 -3.22 -9.43 -19.11
N VAL A 35 -3.25 -8.79 -17.94
CA VAL A 35 -2.33 -9.08 -16.84
C VAL A 35 -2.92 -10.14 -15.92
N GLU A 36 -2.08 -11.08 -15.48
CA GLU A 36 -2.45 -12.06 -14.46
C GLU A 36 -2.35 -11.43 -13.07
N VAL A 37 -3.44 -11.47 -12.31
CA VAL A 37 -3.53 -10.82 -11.01
C VAL A 37 -3.69 -11.82 -9.88
N ILE A 38 -2.88 -11.63 -8.84
CA ILE A 38 -2.88 -12.36 -7.58
C ILE A 38 -3.38 -11.40 -6.50
N ALA A 39 -4.55 -11.67 -5.94
CA ALA A 39 -5.15 -10.85 -4.89
C ALA A 39 -4.77 -11.38 -3.52
N VAL A 40 -4.30 -10.50 -2.64
CA VAL A 40 -3.94 -10.85 -1.25
C VAL A 40 -4.68 -9.95 -0.29
N ASP A 41 -5.31 -10.54 0.73
CA ASP A 41 -5.95 -9.78 1.80
C ASP A 41 -5.88 -10.56 3.13
N ARG A 42 -6.19 -9.87 4.24
CA ARG A 42 -6.20 -10.46 5.58
C ARG A 42 -7.45 -11.27 5.91
N TYR A 43 -8.52 -11.14 5.12
CA TYR A 43 -9.78 -11.84 5.34
C TYR A 43 -10.27 -12.58 4.10
N LYS A 44 -10.98 -13.67 4.33
CA LYS A 44 -11.53 -14.52 3.27
C LYS A 44 -12.61 -13.78 2.48
N ASN A 45 -12.71 -14.11 1.20
CA ASN A 45 -13.72 -13.57 0.30
C ASN A 45 -13.71 -12.04 0.20
N ALA A 46 -12.53 -11.43 0.35
CA ALA A 46 -12.38 -10.01 0.04
C ALA A 46 -12.92 -9.72 -1.38
N PRO A 47 -13.45 -8.53 -1.65
CA PRO A 47 -14.06 -8.20 -2.94
C PRO A 47 -13.19 -8.53 -4.15
N GLY A 48 -11.89 -8.26 -4.07
CA GLY A 48 -10.93 -8.57 -5.13
C GLY A 48 -10.69 -10.08 -5.33
N HIS A 49 -10.86 -10.91 -4.29
CA HIS A 49 -10.75 -12.36 -4.40
C HIS A 49 -11.75 -12.97 -5.39
N GLN A 50 -12.89 -12.31 -5.58
CA GLN A 50 -13.97 -12.79 -6.46
C GLN A 50 -13.63 -12.67 -7.95
N VAL A 51 -12.68 -11.83 -8.30
CA VAL A 51 -12.35 -11.49 -9.68
C VAL A 51 -10.90 -11.79 -10.06
N ALA A 52 -10.01 -12.01 -9.10
CA ALA A 52 -8.59 -12.31 -9.37
C ALA A 52 -8.40 -13.69 -9.99
N HIS A 53 -7.28 -13.91 -10.68
CA HIS A 53 -6.88 -15.23 -11.18
C HIS A 53 -6.51 -16.19 -10.05
N ARG A 54 -5.87 -15.67 -9.00
CA ARG A 54 -5.58 -16.38 -7.73
C ARG A 54 -5.81 -15.44 -6.56
N ALA A 55 -6.20 -16.02 -5.42
CA ALA A 55 -6.50 -15.27 -4.22
C ALA A 55 -5.92 -15.94 -2.97
N TYR A 56 -5.35 -15.14 -2.08
CA TYR A 56 -4.74 -15.61 -0.84
C TYR A 56 -5.21 -14.79 0.36
N THR A 57 -5.41 -15.49 1.47
CA THR A 57 -5.74 -14.86 2.74
C THR A 57 -4.59 -15.08 3.70
N ILE A 58 -3.85 -14.02 3.99
CA ILE A 58 -2.72 -14.03 4.92
C ILE A 58 -2.68 -12.74 5.74
N ASP A 59 -1.98 -12.77 6.86
CA ASP A 59 -1.55 -11.56 7.55
C ASP A 59 -0.33 -10.98 6.81
N MET A 60 -0.53 -9.91 6.06
CA MET A 60 0.53 -9.26 5.28
C MET A 60 1.53 -8.48 6.14
N THR A 61 1.28 -8.31 7.44
CA THR A 61 2.26 -7.77 8.39
C THR A 61 3.26 -8.84 8.86
N ASN A 62 2.91 -10.13 8.72
CA ASN A 62 3.79 -11.25 9.02
C ASN A 62 4.83 -11.44 7.92
N GLU A 63 6.12 -11.27 8.26
CA GLU A 63 7.25 -11.33 7.33
C GLU A 63 7.33 -12.68 6.61
N GLU A 64 7.26 -13.79 7.37
CA GLU A 64 7.39 -15.15 6.82
C GLU A 64 6.25 -15.51 5.87
N ALA A 65 5.02 -15.17 6.24
CA ALA A 65 3.84 -15.45 5.42
C ALA A 65 3.89 -14.69 4.09
N LEU A 66 4.25 -13.40 4.15
CA LEU A 66 4.34 -12.57 2.96
C LEU A 66 5.51 -12.98 2.07
N GLU A 67 6.70 -13.24 2.62
CA GLU A 67 7.87 -13.69 1.86
C GLU A 67 7.62 -15.05 1.19
N SER A 68 7.03 -16.00 1.93
CA SER A 68 6.68 -17.32 1.39
C SER A 68 5.72 -17.21 0.21
N LEU A 69 4.72 -16.35 0.31
CA LEU A 69 3.77 -16.13 -0.78
C LEU A 69 4.41 -15.48 -2.00
N ILE A 70 5.27 -14.48 -1.81
CA ILE A 70 6.02 -13.84 -2.90
C ILE A 70 6.92 -14.85 -3.61
N ASN A 71 7.60 -15.71 -2.85
CA ASN A 71 8.48 -16.74 -3.39
C ASN A 71 7.71 -17.85 -4.13
N LEU A 72 6.50 -18.18 -3.68
CA LEU A 72 5.60 -19.14 -4.34
C LEU A 72 5.11 -18.60 -5.69
N GLU A 73 4.57 -17.41 -5.70
CA GLU A 73 3.89 -16.81 -6.84
C GLU A 73 4.82 -16.14 -7.85
N LYS A 74 5.99 -15.70 -7.39
CA LYS A 74 7.01 -15.02 -8.20
C LYS A 74 6.41 -13.91 -9.07
N PRO A 75 5.73 -12.93 -8.48
CA PRO A 75 5.17 -11.82 -9.23
C PRO A 75 6.26 -10.97 -9.88
N HIS A 76 5.96 -10.32 -11.00
CA HIS A 76 6.85 -9.32 -11.60
C HIS A 76 6.67 -7.96 -10.95
N TYR A 77 5.45 -7.69 -10.47
CA TYR A 77 5.09 -6.45 -9.80
C TYR A 77 4.34 -6.73 -8.51
N ILE A 78 4.59 -5.92 -7.49
CA ILE A 78 3.76 -5.84 -6.28
C ILE A 78 3.15 -4.45 -6.19
N VAL A 79 1.85 -4.41 -5.90
CA VAL A 79 1.09 -3.17 -5.71
C VAL A 79 0.52 -3.16 -4.30
N PRO A 80 1.14 -2.42 -3.35
CA PRO A 80 0.57 -2.15 -2.04
C PRO A 80 -0.65 -1.23 -2.17
N GLU A 81 -1.80 -1.64 -1.63
CA GLU A 81 -3.04 -0.87 -1.67
C GLU A 81 -3.48 -0.44 -0.27
N ILE A 82 -3.15 -1.23 0.76
CA ILE A 82 -3.48 -0.93 2.16
C ILE A 82 -2.23 -0.68 3.01
N GLU A 83 -2.43 -0.12 4.21
CA GLU A 83 -1.33 0.20 5.14
C GLU A 83 -0.84 -1.00 5.95
N ALA A 84 -1.67 -2.02 6.18
CA ALA A 84 -1.35 -3.17 7.03
C ALA A 84 -0.47 -4.20 6.28
N ILE A 85 0.76 -3.80 5.96
CA ILE A 85 1.74 -4.57 5.15
C ILE A 85 3.13 -4.44 5.79
N ASN A 86 3.94 -5.50 5.71
CA ASN A 86 5.35 -5.43 6.10
C ASN A 86 6.18 -4.70 5.05
N THR A 87 6.25 -3.37 5.18
CA THR A 87 6.98 -2.51 4.24
C THR A 87 8.49 -2.67 4.34
N GLU A 88 9.01 -3.12 5.48
CA GLU A 88 10.45 -3.38 5.65
C GLU A 88 10.90 -4.60 4.84
N LEU A 89 10.10 -5.66 4.85
CA LEU A 89 10.33 -6.82 3.99
C LEU A 89 10.31 -6.41 2.51
N LEU A 90 9.30 -5.67 2.10
CA LEU A 90 9.20 -5.19 0.72
C LEU A 90 10.39 -4.34 0.31
N ALA A 91 10.92 -3.49 1.20
CA ALA A 91 12.13 -2.71 0.94
C ALA A 91 13.38 -3.59 0.78
N LYS A 92 13.48 -4.69 1.52
CA LYS A 92 14.58 -5.68 1.36
C LYS A 92 14.47 -6.39 0.00
N ILE A 93 13.26 -6.80 -0.37
CA ILE A 93 13.00 -7.53 -1.62
C ILE A 93 13.22 -6.63 -2.84
N GLU A 94 12.72 -5.39 -2.83
CA GLU A 94 12.91 -4.41 -3.91
C GLU A 94 14.41 -4.20 -4.24
N LYS A 95 15.27 -4.21 -3.20
CA LYS A 95 16.72 -4.04 -3.38
C LYS A 95 17.43 -5.30 -3.90
N LYS A 96 16.92 -6.48 -3.57
CA LYS A 96 17.60 -7.75 -3.86
C LYS A 96 17.23 -8.38 -5.19
N ASN A 97 16.03 -8.12 -5.68
CA ASN A 97 15.42 -8.84 -6.80
C ASN A 97 14.99 -7.86 -7.90
N ASN A 98 14.86 -8.36 -9.13
CA ASN A 98 14.23 -7.62 -10.23
C ASN A 98 12.70 -7.45 -10.06
N LEU A 99 12.21 -7.48 -8.82
CA LEU A 99 10.82 -7.28 -8.47
C LEU A 99 10.53 -5.78 -8.37
N ILE A 100 9.52 -5.34 -9.08
CA ILE A 100 9.13 -3.93 -9.13
C ILE A 100 7.95 -3.71 -8.19
N ILE A 101 8.08 -2.75 -7.28
CA ILE A 101 6.99 -2.33 -6.38
C ILE A 101 6.45 -0.99 -6.86
N VAL A 102 5.13 -0.88 -7.01
CA VAL A 102 4.45 0.31 -7.54
C VAL A 102 3.34 0.75 -6.59
N PRO A 103 3.39 1.97 -6.04
CA PRO A 103 4.50 2.91 -6.10
C PRO A 103 5.74 2.36 -5.37
N SER A 104 6.92 3.00 -5.55
CA SER A 104 8.15 2.54 -4.88
C SER A 104 7.94 2.41 -3.38
N ILE A 105 8.60 1.45 -2.74
CA ILE A 105 8.40 1.21 -1.30
C ILE A 105 8.73 2.45 -0.45
N LYS A 106 9.67 3.27 -0.89
CA LYS A 106 9.97 4.55 -0.25
C LYS A 106 8.77 5.50 -0.28
N ALA A 107 8.06 5.57 -1.40
CA ALA A 107 6.85 6.37 -1.51
C ALA A 107 5.73 5.81 -0.63
N VAL A 108 5.56 4.48 -0.60
CA VAL A 108 4.59 3.80 0.28
C VAL A 108 4.86 4.14 1.74
N GLN A 109 6.08 3.93 2.24
CA GLN A 109 6.46 4.22 3.62
C GLN A 109 6.24 5.69 4.00
N LEU A 110 6.54 6.59 3.07
CA LEU A 110 6.36 8.02 3.30
C LEU A 110 4.89 8.43 3.38
N THR A 111 4.06 7.91 2.48
CA THR A 111 2.62 8.26 2.44
C THR A 111 1.83 7.61 3.57
N MET A 112 2.26 6.47 4.08
CA MET A 112 1.68 5.83 5.26
C MET A 112 1.94 6.62 6.55
N ASN A 113 3.04 7.33 6.63
CA ASN A 113 3.41 8.15 7.77
C ASN A 113 2.85 9.59 7.60
N ARG A 114 1.72 9.87 8.27
CA ARG A 114 1.06 11.19 8.17
C ARG A 114 1.92 12.35 8.68
N GLU A 115 2.79 12.11 9.66
CA GLU A 115 3.75 13.12 10.11
C GLU A 115 4.84 13.34 9.06
N GLY A 116 5.42 12.25 8.56
CA GLY A 116 6.50 12.30 7.57
C GLY A 116 6.09 13.00 6.28
N ILE A 117 4.91 12.65 5.71
CA ILE A 117 4.44 13.26 4.47
C ILE A 117 4.09 14.75 4.64
N ARG A 118 3.54 15.15 5.80
CA ARG A 118 3.24 16.56 6.09
C ARG A 118 4.49 17.40 6.23
N LYS A 119 5.50 16.92 6.96
CA LYS A 119 6.79 17.58 7.08
C LYS A 119 7.52 17.68 5.74
N LEU A 120 7.54 16.58 4.98
CA LEU A 120 8.14 16.62 3.64
C LEU A 120 7.50 17.68 2.76
N ALA A 121 6.16 17.70 2.69
CA ALA A 121 5.45 18.65 1.84
C ALA A 121 5.70 20.10 2.26
N SER A 122 5.53 20.41 3.55
CA SER A 122 5.59 21.80 4.03
C SER A 122 7.00 22.32 4.30
N GLU A 123 7.91 21.46 4.82
CA GLU A 123 9.21 21.92 5.34
C GLU A 123 10.35 21.67 4.34
N THR A 124 10.21 20.67 3.46
CA THR A 124 11.27 20.31 2.51
C THR A 124 10.94 20.75 1.08
N LEU A 125 9.68 20.55 0.65
CA LEU A 125 9.26 20.82 -0.72
C LEU A 125 8.53 22.16 -0.88
N ASP A 126 8.27 22.85 0.21
CA ASP A 126 7.52 24.12 0.25
C ASP A 126 6.16 24.06 -0.51
N ILE A 127 5.50 22.92 -0.42
CA ILE A 127 4.19 22.71 -1.05
C ILE A 127 3.11 23.24 -0.10
N PRO A 128 2.17 24.07 -0.56
CA PRO A 128 1.08 24.56 0.27
C PRO A 128 0.28 23.41 0.90
N THR A 129 0.17 23.42 2.23
CA THR A 129 -0.61 22.44 2.99
C THR A 129 -1.58 23.15 3.92
N SER A 130 -2.67 22.48 4.31
CA SER A 130 -3.51 22.95 5.41
C SER A 130 -2.67 23.06 6.69
N PRO A 131 -2.96 24.01 7.60
CA PRO A 131 -2.32 24.06 8.91
C PRO A 131 -2.42 22.70 9.62
N PHE A 132 -1.34 22.27 10.24
CA PHE A 132 -1.30 21.02 10.98
C PHE A 132 -0.47 21.14 12.26
N ALA A 133 -0.76 20.28 13.22
CA ALA A 133 0.03 20.09 14.43
C ALA A 133 -0.01 18.62 14.84
N PHE A 134 1.00 18.18 15.57
CA PHE A 134 1.07 16.84 16.15
C PHE A 134 0.92 16.93 17.64
N ALA A 135 0.20 15.98 18.25
CA ALA A 135 -0.03 15.92 19.67
C ALA A 135 0.07 14.46 20.14
N LYS A 136 0.72 14.25 21.28
CA LYS A 136 0.90 12.91 21.89
C LYS A 136 -0.12 12.61 22.99
N ASN A 137 -0.81 13.64 23.47
CA ASN A 137 -1.80 13.54 24.52
C ASN A 137 -2.88 14.62 24.38
N LEU A 138 -3.93 14.51 25.19
CA LEU A 138 -5.08 15.42 25.14
C LEU A 138 -4.72 16.88 25.44
N SER A 139 -3.78 17.12 26.35
CA SER A 139 -3.35 18.49 26.69
C SER A 139 -2.68 19.17 25.51
N GLU A 140 -1.75 18.48 24.87
CA GLU A 140 -1.08 18.98 23.66
C GLU A 140 -2.06 19.18 22.50
N LEU A 141 -3.04 18.26 22.34
CA LEU A 141 -4.07 18.39 21.32
C LEU A 141 -4.90 19.67 21.52
N LYS A 142 -5.38 19.92 22.75
CA LYS A 142 -6.13 21.13 23.06
C LYS A 142 -5.30 22.39 22.80
N SER A 143 -4.07 22.41 23.30
CA SER A 143 -3.15 23.54 23.08
C SER A 143 -2.91 23.79 21.60
N ALA A 144 -2.72 22.74 20.79
CA ALA A 144 -2.50 22.87 19.34
C ALA A 144 -3.74 23.43 18.63
N ILE A 145 -4.94 23.00 19.03
CA ILE A 145 -6.19 23.53 18.47
C ILE A 145 -6.34 25.02 18.81
N ASP A 146 -6.15 25.37 20.08
CA ASP A 146 -6.38 26.74 20.55
C ASP A 146 -5.36 27.75 20.00
N SER A 147 -4.09 27.33 19.85
CA SER A 147 -3.01 28.25 19.48
C SER A 147 -2.64 28.25 17.99
N LYS A 148 -2.92 27.17 17.25
CA LYS A 148 -2.39 27.00 15.90
C LYS A 148 -3.42 26.62 14.84
N ILE A 149 -4.38 25.77 15.18
CA ILE A 149 -5.26 25.16 14.18
C ILE A 149 -6.62 25.86 14.12
N GLY A 150 -7.29 26.02 15.27
CA GLY A 150 -8.67 26.51 15.34
C GLY A 150 -9.73 25.47 14.98
N PHE A 151 -11.00 25.89 15.02
CA PHE A 151 -12.14 25.08 14.59
C PHE A 151 -12.78 25.67 13.31
N PRO A 152 -13.32 24.80 12.42
CA PRO A 152 -13.39 23.33 12.49
C PRO A 152 -12.06 22.66 12.16
N CYS A 153 -11.76 21.53 12.80
CA CYS A 153 -10.54 20.76 12.53
C CYS A 153 -10.79 19.25 12.52
N PHE A 154 -9.87 18.49 11.91
CA PHE A 154 -9.87 17.03 11.91
C PHE A 154 -8.75 16.50 12.80
N VAL A 155 -9.08 15.54 13.66
CA VAL A 155 -8.10 14.77 14.44
C VAL A 155 -7.96 13.40 13.78
N LYS A 156 -6.72 13.03 13.46
CA LYS A 156 -6.41 11.74 12.80
C LYS A 156 -5.24 11.07 13.54
N PRO A 157 -5.22 9.74 13.68
CA PRO A 157 -4.03 9.05 14.15
C PRO A 157 -2.86 9.31 13.19
N THR A 158 -1.63 9.34 13.72
CA THR A 158 -0.42 9.49 12.89
C THR A 158 -0.14 8.24 12.08
N MET A 159 -0.41 7.12 12.64
CA MET A 159 -0.61 5.75 12.13
C MET A 159 -1.24 4.92 13.23
#